data_dbdd6fd2e63ac397be5e45c398e2b39e
#
_entry.id   dbdd6fd2e63ac397be5e45c398e2b39e
#
_cell.length_a   1.000
_cell.length_b   1.000
_cell.length_c   1.000
_cell.angle_alpha   90.00
_cell.angle_beta   90.00
_cell.angle_gamma   90.00
#
_symmetry.space_group_name_H-M   'P 1'
#
loop_
_entity.id
_entity.type
_entity.pdbx_description
1 polymer ?
#
loop_
_entity_poly.entity_id
_entity_poly.type
_entity_poly.pdbx_seq_one_letter_code
_entity_poly.pdbx_strand_id
1 'polypeptide(L)'
;MLIATIDIGGTGIKFAAMSKEGEMLEKQDIATPANLDALLAWLDSCLSKRDYQGIAMSVPGAVDRETGVIGGISAVPYIHGFSWYDKLASYGLPVHLENDANCVGLSELLAHPELENAACVVIGTGIGGAMIINGKLHRGRHSLGGEFGYMTTLAPAEKLNNWSQLASTGNMVAYVVEKSGQADWDGRKIYQEAAAGNALCQEAIERMNRNLAQGLLNIQYLIDPDVISLGGSISQNPDFIQGVRSAIAYYVERYEEYSVAPEILACTYKGEANLYGALVNWLQEEGQWPHS
;
A
#
# COMPACT_ATOMS: atom_id res chain seq x y z
N MET A 1 -0.44 -2.42 -27.06
CA MET A 1 0.72 -2.77 -26.26
C MET A 1 0.24 -3.54 -25.04
N LEU A 2 0.91 -4.62 -24.67
CA LEU A 2 0.50 -5.49 -23.57
C LEU A 2 1.64 -5.65 -22.58
N ILE A 3 1.38 -5.41 -21.31
CA ILE A 3 2.35 -5.50 -20.21
C ILE A 3 1.95 -6.65 -19.29
N ALA A 4 2.90 -7.49 -18.93
CA ALA A 4 2.74 -8.49 -17.89
C ALA A 4 2.87 -7.82 -16.52
N THR A 5 1.80 -7.70 -15.77
CA THR A 5 1.82 -7.13 -14.42
C THR A 5 1.73 -8.22 -13.37
N ILE A 6 2.57 -8.14 -12.34
CA ILE A 6 2.73 -9.17 -11.32
C ILE A 6 2.68 -8.49 -9.94
N ASP A 7 1.90 -9.05 -9.02
CA ASP A 7 1.87 -8.63 -7.62
C ASP A 7 2.27 -9.81 -6.73
N ILE A 8 3.44 -9.73 -6.10
CA ILE A 8 3.96 -10.78 -5.22
C ILE A 8 3.59 -10.43 -3.77
N GLY A 9 2.65 -11.17 -3.20
CA GLY A 9 2.23 -11.03 -1.81
C GLY A 9 2.55 -12.25 -0.96
N GLY A 10 2.48 -12.09 0.36
CA GLY A 10 2.80 -13.18 1.31
C GLY A 10 1.82 -14.34 1.30
N THR A 11 0.56 -14.12 0.93
CA THR A 11 -0.49 -15.15 0.89
C THR A 11 -0.89 -15.57 -0.51
N GLY A 12 -0.65 -14.71 -1.49
CA GLY A 12 -1.02 -14.95 -2.88
C GLY A 12 -0.22 -14.09 -3.83
N ILE A 13 -0.11 -14.57 -5.06
CA ILE A 13 0.50 -13.84 -6.17
C ILE A 13 -0.55 -13.66 -7.24
N LYS A 14 -0.59 -12.46 -7.80
CA LYS A 14 -1.47 -12.12 -8.90
C LYS A 14 -0.66 -11.81 -10.15
N PHE A 15 -1.21 -12.21 -11.27
CA PHE A 15 -0.70 -11.89 -12.59
C PHE A 15 -1.83 -11.29 -13.41
N ALA A 16 -1.54 -10.26 -14.20
CA ALA A 16 -2.47 -9.79 -15.20
C ALA A 16 -1.75 -9.40 -16.50
N ALA A 17 -2.42 -9.63 -17.62
CA ALA A 17 -2.06 -9.07 -18.91
C ALA A 17 -2.83 -7.76 -19.10
N MET A 18 -2.15 -6.63 -19.07
CA MET A 18 -2.78 -5.32 -19.08
C MET A 18 -2.38 -4.48 -20.28
N SER A 19 -3.33 -3.75 -20.86
CA SER A 19 -3.02 -2.71 -21.84
C SER A 19 -2.37 -1.51 -21.14
N LYS A 20 -1.72 -0.63 -21.90
CA LYS A 20 -1.15 0.61 -21.35
C LYS A 20 -2.21 1.59 -20.81
N GLU A 21 -3.45 1.43 -21.24
CA GLU A 21 -4.60 2.20 -20.75
C GLU A 21 -5.20 1.62 -19.46
N GLY A 22 -4.65 0.50 -18.96
CA GLY A 22 -5.10 -0.17 -17.74
C GLY A 22 -6.23 -1.19 -17.96
N GLU A 23 -6.56 -1.56 -19.21
CA GLU A 23 -7.52 -2.64 -19.48
C GLU A 23 -6.88 -4.00 -19.10
N MET A 24 -7.52 -4.73 -18.21
CA MET A 24 -7.08 -6.06 -17.78
C MET A 24 -7.70 -7.13 -18.69
N LEU A 25 -6.89 -7.70 -19.58
CA LEU A 25 -7.33 -8.69 -20.58
C LEU A 25 -7.32 -10.12 -20.06
N GLU A 26 -6.46 -10.41 -19.09
CA GLU A 26 -6.35 -11.71 -18.42
C GLU A 26 -5.89 -11.50 -16.99
N LYS A 27 -6.38 -12.31 -16.07
CA LYS A 27 -5.96 -12.34 -14.69
C LYS A 27 -5.82 -13.77 -14.20
N GLN A 28 -4.79 -14.02 -13.40
CA GLN A 28 -4.57 -15.28 -12.70
C GLN A 28 -4.08 -15.00 -11.28
N ASP A 29 -4.61 -15.73 -10.32
CA ASP A 29 -4.24 -15.65 -8.92
C ASP A 29 -3.84 -17.05 -8.45
N ILE A 30 -2.74 -17.15 -7.68
CA ILE A 30 -2.31 -18.38 -7.02
C ILE A 30 -1.95 -18.12 -5.56
N ALA A 31 -1.98 -19.16 -4.75
CA ALA A 31 -1.33 -19.10 -3.44
C ALA A 31 0.18 -18.90 -3.62
N THR A 32 0.81 -18.12 -2.74
CA THR A 32 2.26 -17.86 -2.83
C THR A 32 3.04 -19.18 -2.80
N PRO A 33 3.84 -19.48 -3.85
CA PRO A 33 4.62 -20.69 -3.93
C PRO A 33 5.62 -20.84 -2.77
N ALA A 34 5.95 -22.06 -2.42
CA ALA A 34 6.83 -22.35 -1.28
C ALA A 34 8.32 -21.94 -1.51
N ASN A 35 8.72 -21.75 -2.77
CA ASN A 35 10.10 -21.43 -3.13
C ASN A 35 10.19 -20.69 -4.48
N LEU A 36 11.39 -20.18 -4.76
CA LEU A 36 11.69 -19.41 -5.97
C LEU A 36 11.48 -20.21 -7.27
N ASP A 37 11.88 -21.48 -7.30
CA ASP A 37 11.80 -22.29 -8.53
C ASP A 37 10.34 -22.51 -8.94
N ALA A 38 9.45 -22.77 -7.97
CA ALA A 38 8.01 -22.90 -8.23
C ALA A 38 7.40 -21.58 -8.69
N LEU A 39 7.85 -20.45 -8.13
CA LEU A 39 7.43 -19.11 -8.57
C LEU A 39 7.88 -18.85 -10.02
N LEU A 40 9.14 -19.09 -10.34
CA LEU A 40 9.68 -18.86 -11.70
C LEU A 40 8.99 -19.77 -12.73
N ALA A 41 8.73 -21.04 -12.40
CA ALA A 41 8.02 -21.96 -13.29
C ALA A 41 6.58 -21.47 -13.58
N TRP A 42 5.90 -20.91 -12.57
CA TRP A 42 4.58 -20.34 -12.79
C TRP A 42 4.63 -19.05 -13.62
N LEU A 43 5.59 -18.16 -13.36
CA LEU A 43 5.79 -16.94 -14.15
C LEU A 43 6.07 -17.29 -15.61
N ASP A 44 6.92 -18.31 -15.88
CA ASP A 44 7.19 -18.78 -17.23
C ASP A 44 5.91 -19.25 -17.93
N SER A 45 5.05 -19.98 -17.24
CA SER A 45 3.76 -20.41 -17.78
C SER A 45 2.81 -19.26 -18.10
N CYS A 46 2.93 -18.11 -17.41
CA CYS A 46 2.15 -16.91 -17.69
C CYS A 46 2.75 -16.09 -18.84
N LEU A 47 4.08 -15.88 -18.80
CA LEU A 47 4.79 -15.03 -19.75
C LEU A 47 4.88 -15.63 -21.15
N SER A 48 4.90 -16.97 -21.27
CA SER A 48 4.93 -17.66 -22.56
C SER A 48 3.63 -17.63 -23.35
N LYS A 49 2.51 -17.16 -22.78
CA LYS A 49 1.20 -17.21 -23.43
C LYS A 49 0.96 -16.14 -24.48
N ARG A 50 1.67 -15.02 -24.40
CA ARG A 50 1.41 -13.83 -25.23
C ARG A 50 2.72 -13.08 -25.51
N ASP A 51 2.69 -12.24 -26.54
CA ASP A 51 3.77 -11.30 -26.84
C ASP A 51 3.63 -10.05 -25.96
N TYR A 52 4.33 -10.04 -24.82
CA TYR A 52 4.41 -8.88 -23.94
C TYR A 52 5.52 -7.92 -24.40
N GLN A 53 5.35 -6.62 -24.09
CA GLN A 53 6.35 -5.59 -24.34
C GLN A 53 7.09 -5.19 -23.07
N GLY A 54 6.70 -5.73 -21.92
CA GLY A 54 7.38 -5.47 -20.66
C GLY A 54 6.83 -6.28 -19.51
N ILE A 55 7.58 -6.29 -18.42
CA ILE A 55 7.24 -6.95 -17.16
C ILE A 55 7.25 -5.89 -16.05
N ALA A 56 6.14 -5.73 -15.38
CA ALA A 56 5.93 -4.79 -14.28
C ALA A 56 5.63 -5.57 -12.99
N MET A 57 6.37 -5.32 -11.91
CA MET A 57 6.26 -6.09 -10.68
C MET A 57 6.02 -5.21 -9.47
N SER A 58 5.00 -5.54 -8.70
CA SER A 58 4.79 -5.10 -7.33
C SER A 58 5.37 -6.14 -6.39
N VAL A 59 6.25 -5.75 -5.49
CA VAL A 59 6.96 -6.67 -4.60
C VAL A 59 7.04 -6.13 -3.17
N PRO A 60 6.99 -6.99 -2.15
CA PRO A 60 7.22 -6.56 -0.77
C PRO A 60 8.72 -6.35 -0.51
N GLY A 61 9.07 -5.26 0.14
CA GLY A 61 10.45 -4.91 0.50
C GLY A 61 10.98 -3.69 -0.24
N ALA A 62 12.21 -3.31 0.06
CA ALA A 62 12.87 -2.15 -0.55
C ALA A 62 13.50 -2.55 -1.89
N VAL A 63 13.09 -1.89 -2.97
CA VAL A 63 13.61 -2.18 -4.32
C VAL A 63 14.81 -1.29 -4.63
N ASP A 64 15.95 -1.89 -4.92
CA ASP A 64 17.07 -1.23 -5.58
C ASP A 64 16.83 -1.24 -7.09
N ARG A 65 16.49 -0.10 -7.65
CA ARG A 65 16.09 0.05 -9.06
C ARG A 65 17.26 -0.05 -10.04
N GLU A 66 18.49 0.14 -9.58
CA GLU A 66 19.67 0.00 -10.44
C GLU A 66 20.02 -1.46 -10.65
N THR A 67 19.87 -2.26 -9.61
CA THR A 67 20.28 -3.68 -9.62
C THR A 67 19.11 -4.65 -9.73
N GLY A 68 17.88 -4.22 -9.49
CA GLY A 68 16.71 -5.09 -9.42
C GLY A 68 16.70 -6.02 -8.20
N VAL A 69 17.51 -5.69 -7.18
CA VAL A 69 17.58 -6.45 -5.92
C VAL A 69 16.50 -5.97 -4.95
N ILE A 70 15.79 -6.90 -4.35
CA ILE A 70 14.83 -6.61 -3.27
C ILE A 70 15.56 -6.77 -1.94
N GLY A 71 15.64 -5.69 -1.18
CA GLY A 71 16.22 -5.66 0.17
C GLY A 71 15.16 -5.72 1.26
N GLY A 72 15.62 -5.77 2.52
CA GLY A 72 14.75 -5.81 3.69
C GLY A 72 14.26 -7.22 4.03
N ILE A 73 13.14 -7.26 4.78
CA ILE A 73 12.49 -8.50 5.23
C ILE A 73 11.03 -8.46 4.81
N SER A 74 10.53 -9.56 4.24
CA SER A 74 9.13 -9.69 3.86
C SER A 74 8.57 -11.08 4.20
N ALA A 75 7.27 -11.25 3.99
CA ALA A 75 6.60 -12.55 4.12
C ALA A 75 7.03 -13.57 3.04
N VAL A 76 7.80 -13.15 2.03
CA VAL A 76 8.31 -13.98 0.92
C VAL A 76 9.83 -13.93 0.89
N PRO A 77 10.55 -14.57 1.83
CA PRO A 77 11.97 -14.35 2.00
C PRO A 77 12.83 -14.80 0.82
N TYR A 78 12.37 -15.74 0.01
CA TYR A 78 13.11 -16.30 -1.12
C TYR A 78 13.16 -15.39 -2.37
N ILE A 79 12.50 -14.22 -2.35
CA ILE A 79 12.58 -13.25 -3.46
C ILE A 79 13.68 -12.20 -3.27
N HIS A 80 14.38 -12.22 -2.14
CA HIS A 80 15.38 -11.23 -1.75
C HIS A 80 16.80 -11.65 -2.13
N GLY A 81 17.71 -10.66 -2.23
CA GLY A 81 19.15 -10.86 -2.26
C GLY A 81 19.76 -11.27 -3.62
N PHE A 82 18.99 -11.18 -4.69
CA PHE A 82 19.48 -11.39 -6.06
C PHE A 82 18.79 -10.40 -7.02
N SER A 83 19.37 -10.23 -8.22
CA SER A 83 18.81 -9.38 -9.27
C SER A 83 17.63 -10.06 -9.97
N TRP A 84 16.46 -9.46 -9.89
CA TRP A 84 15.29 -9.86 -10.68
C TRP A 84 15.49 -9.56 -12.18
N TYR A 85 16.27 -8.54 -12.52
CA TYR A 85 16.62 -8.24 -13.91
C TYR A 85 17.37 -9.41 -14.54
N ASP A 86 18.35 -9.97 -13.83
CA ASP A 86 19.09 -11.15 -14.32
C ASP A 86 18.21 -12.40 -14.42
N LYS A 87 17.30 -12.59 -13.45
CA LYS A 87 16.38 -13.73 -13.45
C LYS A 87 15.40 -13.73 -14.61
N LEU A 88 14.99 -12.55 -15.06
CA LEU A 88 14.03 -12.38 -16.15
C LEU A 88 14.67 -11.98 -17.48
N ALA A 89 15.99 -11.88 -17.55
CA ALA A 89 16.73 -11.45 -18.75
C ALA A 89 16.46 -12.31 -19.99
N SER A 90 16.16 -13.60 -19.81
CA SER A 90 15.88 -14.53 -20.91
C SER A 90 14.64 -14.17 -21.73
N TYR A 91 13.73 -13.37 -21.17
CA TYR A 91 12.55 -12.90 -21.91
C TYR A 91 12.86 -11.74 -22.87
N GLY A 92 14.01 -11.05 -22.71
CA GLY A 92 14.40 -9.93 -23.56
C GLY A 92 13.47 -8.72 -23.46
N LEU A 93 12.76 -8.57 -22.34
CA LEU A 93 11.77 -7.52 -22.09
C LEU A 93 12.29 -6.53 -21.04
N PRO A 94 11.92 -5.24 -21.11
CA PRO A 94 12.12 -4.30 -20.03
C PRO A 94 11.37 -4.76 -18.76
N VAL A 95 12.07 -4.82 -17.64
CA VAL A 95 11.56 -5.26 -16.33
C VAL A 95 11.68 -4.11 -15.35
N HIS A 96 10.56 -3.74 -14.71
CA HIS A 96 10.56 -2.75 -13.64
C HIS A 96 9.85 -3.28 -12.40
N LEU A 97 10.51 -3.09 -11.26
CA LEU A 97 10.00 -3.46 -9.94
C LEU A 97 9.70 -2.22 -9.12
N GLU A 98 8.64 -2.30 -8.30
CA GLU A 98 8.35 -1.28 -7.29
C GLU A 98 7.80 -1.93 -6.01
N ASN A 99 7.98 -1.24 -4.89
CA ASN A 99 7.42 -1.65 -3.61
C ASN A 99 5.88 -1.69 -3.65
N ASP A 100 5.28 -2.63 -2.94
CA ASP A 100 3.83 -2.86 -2.91
C ASP A 100 3.02 -1.63 -2.44
N ALA A 101 3.42 -0.96 -1.36
CA ALA A 101 2.73 0.25 -0.92
C ALA A 101 2.89 1.42 -1.91
N ASN A 102 4.06 1.54 -2.54
CA ASN A 102 4.29 2.49 -3.63
C ASN A 102 3.38 2.20 -4.83
N CYS A 103 3.21 0.94 -5.20
CA CYS A 103 2.28 0.54 -6.25
C CYS A 103 0.83 0.93 -5.93
N VAL A 104 0.38 0.77 -4.67
CA VAL A 104 -0.97 1.25 -4.29
C VAL A 104 -1.09 2.76 -4.54
N GLY A 105 -0.09 3.56 -4.18
CA GLY A 105 -0.09 5.01 -4.45
C GLY A 105 -0.07 5.34 -5.94
N LEU A 106 0.77 4.66 -6.72
CA LEU A 106 0.86 4.86 -8.17
C LEU A 106 -0.45 4.50 -8.89
N SER A 107 -1.21 3.53 -8.38
CA SER A 107 -2.51 3.18 -8.96
C SER A 107 -3.51 4.33 -8.92
N GLU A 108 -3.43 5.19 -7.90
CA GLU A 108 -4.32 6.36 -7.81
C GLU A 108 -4.07 7.38 -8.93
N LEU A 109 -2.84 7.48 -9.46
CA LEU A 109 -2.56 8.33 -10.64
C LEU A 109 -3.26 7.82 -11.92
N LEU A 110 -3.51 6.52 -12.04
CA LEU A 110 -4.26 5.98 -13.17
C LEU A 110 -5.76 6.30 -13.02
N ALA A 111 -6.28 6.25 -11.79
CA ALA A 111 -7.67 6.59 -11.49
C ALA A 111 -7.94 8.10 -11.56
N HIS A 112 -6.95 8.89 -11.16
CA HIS A 112 -7.02 10.34 -10.95
C HIS A 112 -5.80 11.01 -11.58
N PRO A 113 -5.70 11.07 -12.92
CA PRO A 113 -4.52 11.60 -13.61
C PRO A 113 -4.30 13.11 -13.40
N GLU A 114 -5.27 13.81 -12.84
CA GLU A 114 -5.19 15.22 -12.45
C GLU A 114 -4.43 15.46 -11.13
N LEU A 115 -4.15 14.42 -10.33
CA LEU A 115 -3.47 14.58 -9.05
C LEU A 115 -1.99 14.96 -9.25
N GLU A 116 -1.61 16.08 -8.66
CA GLU A 116 -0.22 16.54 -8.63
C GLU A 116 0.50 16.08 -7.35
N ASN A 117 -0.14 16.30 -6.19
CA ASN A 117 0.41 15.93 -4.90
C ASN A 117 -0.58 15.04 -4.15
N ALA A 118 -0.18 13.85 -3.79
CA ALA A 118 -1.03 12.92 -3.08
C ALA A 118 -0.23 12.09 -2.07
N ALA A 119 -0.88 11.69 -1.00
CA ALA A 119 -0.37 10.67 -0.11
C ALA A 119 -1.29 9.45 -0.15
N CYS A 120 -0.70 8.27 -0.25
CA CYS A 120 -1.43 7.02 -0.08
C CYS A 120 -0.98 6.36 1.22
N VAL A 121 -1.92 6.05 2.13
CA VAL A 121 -1.64 5.41 3.40
C VAL A 121 -2.28 4.03 3.41
N VAL A 122 -1.46 2.98 3.39
CA VAL A 122 -1.90 1.59 3.33
C VAL A 122 -1.95 1.01 4.74
N ILE A 123 -3.14 0.67 5.22
CA ILE A 123 -3.40 0.25 6.60
C ILE A 123 -3.71 -1.25 6.63
N GLY A 124 -2.83 -2.00 7.27
CA GLY A 124 -2.91 -3.44 7.45
C GLY A 124 -2.39 -3.88 8.81
N THR A 125 -1.55 -4.91 8.86
CA THR A 125 -0.82 -5.32 10.08
C THR A 125 0.06 -4.19 10.60
N GLY A 126 0.67 -3.42 9.70
CA GLY A 126 1.35 -2.16 9.93
C GLY A 126 0.73 -1.04 9.10
N ILE A 127 1.46 0.07 8.95
CA ILE A 127 1.15 1.17 8.05
C ILE A 127 2.32 1.33 7.08
N GLY A 128 2.03 1.23 5.80
CA GLY A 128 2.90 1.62 4.70
C GLY A 128 2.34 2.85 3.99
N GLY A 129 3.01 3.26 2.92
CA GLY A 129 2.44 4.32 2.11
C GLY A 129 3.31 4.73 0.94
N ALA A 130 2.79 5.68 0.19
CA ALA A 130 3.43 6.29 -0.95
C ALA A 130 3.21 7.80 -0.94
N MET A 131 4.15 8.53 -1.45
CA MET A 131 4.08 9.98 -1.61
C MET A 131 4.23 10.33 -3.08
N ILE A 132 3.25 11.01 -3.63
CA ILE A 132 3.25 11.53 -5.00
C ILE A 132 3.52 13.03 -4.92
N ILE A 133 4.51 13.52 -5.65
CA ILE A 133 4.85 14.94 -5.76
C ILE A 133 5.02 15.29 -7.24
N ASN A 134 4.30 16.29 -7.69
CA ASN A 134 4.27 16.71 -9.10
C ASN A 134 3.93 15.54 -10.05
N GLY A 135 2.93 14.74 -9.71
CA GLY A 135 2.48 13.58 -10.50
C GLY A 135 3.45 12.40 -10.52
N LYS A 136 4.51 12.41 -9.68
CA LYS A 136 5.54 11.36 -9.65
C LYS A 136 5.72 10.80 -8.25
N LEU A 137 6.02 9.51 -8.19
CA LEU A 137 6.36 8.84 -6.92
C LEU A 137 7.64 9.44 -6.34
N HIS A 138 7.54 9.99 -5.13
CA HIS A 138 8.68 10.48 -4.37
C HIS A 138 9.28 9.39 -3.48
N ARG A 139 10.32 8.74 -3.95
CA ARG A 139 11.00 7.65 -3.23
C ARG A 139 11.98 8.13 -2.17
N GLY A 140 12.50 9.36 -2.33
CA GLY A 140 13.59 9.87 -1.50
C GLY A 140 14.93 9.18 -1.82
N ARG A 141 15.99 9.61 -1.12
CA ARG A 141 17.37 9.14 -1.38
C ARG A 141 17.59 7.65 -1.04
N HIS A 142 16.88 7.15 -0.03
CA HIS A 142 17.07 5.79 0.50
C HIS A 142 15.85 4.91 0.27
N SER A 143 14.97 5.28 -0.67
CA SER A 143 13.68 4.61 -0.93
C SER A 143 12.79 4.48 0.31
N LEU A 144 12.82 5.52 1.19
CA LEU A 144 12.01 5.60 2.40
C LEU A 144 10.95 6.70 2.32
N GLY A 145 10.80 7.37 1.17
CA GLY A 145 9.72 8.33 0.94
C GLY A 145 8.37 7.62 1.00
N GLY A 146 7.45 8.11 1.82
CA GLY A 146 6.15 7.48 2.00
C GLY A 146 6.09 6.40 3.07
N GLU A 147 7.19 6.03 3.72
CA GLU A 147 7.23 5.09 4.84
C GLU A 147 6.61 5.69 6.12
N PHE A 148 5.34 6.12 6.01
CA PHE A 148 4.63 6.85 7.06
C PHE A 148 4.51 6.06 8.37
N GLY A 149 4.49 4.73 8.30
CA GLY A 149 4.40 3.88 9.48
C GLY A 149 5.54 4.03 10.48
N TYR A 150 6.70 4.53 10.02
CA TYR A 150 7.85 4.83 10.88
C TYR A 150 7.80 6.21 11.53
N MET A 151 6.84 7.07 11.18
CA MET A 151 6.67 8.35 11.89
C MET A 151 6.52 8.10 13.39
N THR A 152 7.31 8.84 14.18
CA THR A 152 7.22 8.77 15.64
C THR A 152 6.20 9.77 16.15
N THR A 153 5.38 9.36 17.12
CA THR A 153 4.50 10.27 17.84
C THR A 153 5.16 10.70 19.14
N LEU A 154 4.89 11.92 19.58
CA LEU A 154 5.33 12.40 20.88
C LEU A 154 4.59 11.62 21.99
N ALA A 155 5.12 10.46 22.35
CA ALA A 155 4.71 9.73 23.55
C ALA A 155 5.60 10.13 24.72
N PRO A 156 5.19 9.91 25.98
CA PRO A 156 6.09 10.06 27.14
C PRO A 156 7.39 9.29 26.88
N ALA A 157 8.52 9.90 27.25
CA ALA A 157 9.88 9.55 26.82
C ALA A 157 10.36 8.10 27.08
N GLU A 158 9.58 7.28 27.77
CA GLU A 158 9.96 5.93 28.17
C GLU A 158 9.73 4.84 27.11
N LYS A 159 8.89 5.11 26.10
CA LYS A 159 8.62 4.17 25.01
C LYS A 159 8.33 4.91 23.70
N LEU A 160 9.32 4.94 22.83
CA LEU A 160 9.13 5.44 21.47
C LEU A 160 8.23 4.47 20.70
N ASN A 161 7.04 4.94 20.31
CA ASN A 161 6.15 4.20 19.41
C ASN A 161 6.16 4.85 18.03
N ASN A 162 6.19 4.03 16.99
CA ASN A 162 5.94 4.50 15.64
C ASN A 162 4.44 4.46 15.31
N TRP A 163 4.05 5.11 14.23
CA TRP A 163 2.64 5.22 13.85
C TRP A 163 1.99 3.85 13.54
N SER A 164 2.73 2.91 12.93
CA SER A 164 2.23 1.52 12.74
C SER A 164 1.84 0.86 14.06
N GLN A 165 2.62 1.07 15.12
CA GLN A 165 2.35 0.49 16.45
C GLN A 165 1.17 1.13 17.17
N LEU A 166 0.65 2.26 16.69
CA LEU A 166 -0.44 2.99 17.34
C LEU A 166 -1.75 2.95 16.53
N ALA A 167 -1.66 2.92 15.22
CA ALA A 167 -2.78 3.22 14.34
C ALA A 167 -3.08 2.13 13.29
N SER A 168 -2.32 1.02 13.25
CA SER A 168 -2.60 -0.07 12.31
C SER A 168 -3.79 -0.94 12.76
N THR A 169 -4.39 -1.65 11.79
CA THR A 169 -5.37 -2.71 12.09
C THR A 169 -4.77 -3.78 12.99
N GLY A 170 -3.49 -4.12 12.78
CA GLY A 170 -2.78 -5.08 13.63
C GLY A 170 -2.73 -4.63 15.09
N ASN A 171 -2.48 -3.34 15.35
CA ASN A 171 -2.49 -2.79 16.72
C ASN A 171 -3.91 -2.80 17.32
N MET A 172 -4.94 -2.45 16.54
CA MET A 172 -6.33 -2.51 17.00
C MET A 172 -6.70 -3.94 17.43
N VAL A 173 -6.33 -4.95 16.65
CA VAL A 173 -6.56 -6.37 16.99
C VAL A 173 -5.78 -6.75 18.25
N ALA A 174 -4.49 -6.42 18.32
CA ALA A 174 -3.65 -6.71 19.49
C ALA A 174 -4.22 -6.10 20.77
N TYR A 175 -4.76 -4.89 20.71
CA TYR A 175 -5.41 -4.23 21.85
C TYR A 175 -6.63 -5.01 22.34
N VAL A 176 -7.51 -5.48 21.44
CA VAL A 176 -8.70 -6.25 21.83
C VAL A 176 -8.29 -7.62 22.37
N VAL A 177 -7.30 -8.30 21.77
CA VAL A 177 -6.75 -9.57 22.27
C VAL A 177 -6.21 -9.41 23.70
N GLU A 178 -5.40 -8.38 23.95
CA GLU A 178 -4.82 -8.09 25.27
C GLU A 178 -5.92 -7.85 26.32
N LYS A 179 -6.92 -7.03 26.00
CA LYS A 179 -7.97 -6.66 26.97
C LYS A 179 -9.01 -7.75 27.20
N SER A 180 -9.36 -8.54 26.17
CA SER A 180 -10.36 -9.62 26.27
C SER A 180 -9.77 -10.93 26.76
N GLY A 181 -8.46 -11.15 26.62
CA GLY A 181 -7.79 -12.43 26.85
C GLY A 181 -8.13 -13.50 25.82
N GLN A 182 -8.81 -13.17 24.72
CA GLN A 182 -9.21 -14.09 23.64
C GLN A 182 -8.35 -13.83 22.41
N ALA A 183 -7.84 -14.89 21.77
CA ALA A 183 -6.92 -14.76 20.64
C ALA A 183 -7.59 -14.73 19.25
N ASP A 184 -8.88 -15.07 19.16
CA ASP A 184 -9.64 -15.25 17.92
C ASP A 184 -10.27 -13.96 17.37
N TRP A 185 -9.55 -12.84 17.48
CA TRP A 185 -9.97 -11.54 16.96
C TRP A 185 -9.30 -11.21 15.64
N ASP A 186 -10.08 -10.60 14.75
CA ASP A 186 -9.61 -9.93 13.54
C ASP A 186 -10.34 -8.59 13.34
N GLY A 187 -9.89 -7.80 12.37
CA GLY A 187 -10.47 -6.48 12.14
C GLY A 187 -11.95 -6.50 11.76
N ARG A 188 -12.41 -7.52 11.02
CA ARG A 188 -13.82 -7.65 10.62
C ARG A 188 -14.71 -7.97 11.82
N LYS A 189 -14.29 -8.93 12.65
CA LYS A 189 -14.99 -9.30 13.87
C LYS A 189 -15.11 -8.12 14.83
N ILE A 190 -14.04 -7.31 14.98
CA ILE A 190 -14.07 -6.12 15.82
C ILE A 190 -15.14 -5.12 15.35
N TYR A 191 -15.24 -4.83 14.05
CA TYR A 191 -16.27 -3.93 13.52
C TYR A 191 -17.68 -4.52 13.67
N GLN A 192 -17.86 -5.84 13.48
CA GLN A 192 -19.14 -6.50 13.68
C GLN A 192 -19.61 -6.44 15.14
N GLU A 193 -18.73 -6.74 16.07
CA GLU A 193 -19.01 -6.71 17.50
C GLU A 193 -19.23 -5.26 18.00
N ALA A 194 -18.50 -4.29 17.48
CA ALA A 194 -18.73 -2.87 17.78
C ALA A 194 -20.14 -2.43 17.36
N ALA A 195 -20.59 -2.83 16.17
CA ALA A 195 -21.95 -2.56 15.68
C ALA A 195 -23.02 -3.27 16.53
N ALA A 196 -22.69 -4.41 17.14
CA ALA A 196 -23.55 -5.11 18.09
C ALA A 196 -23.54 -4.50 19.51
N GLY A 197 -22.77 -3.42 19.75
CA GLY A 197 -22.72 -2.71 21.02
C GLY A 197 -21.59 -3.12 21.96
N ASN A 198 -20.61 -3.90 21.50
CA ASN A 198 -19.43 -4.25 22.31
C ASN A 198 -18.56 -3.03 22.57
N ALA A 199 -18.53 -2.57 23.83
CA ALA A 199 -17.83 -1.36 24.22
C ALA A 199 -16.32 -1.43 24.03
N LEU A 200 -15.68 -2.60 24.22
CA LEU A 200 -14.24 -2.80 24.00
C LEU A 200 -13.89 -2.63 22.53
N CYS A 201 -14.72 -3.17 21.61
CA CYS A 201 -14.52 -3.04 20.18
C CYS A 201 -14.72 -1.59 19.71
N GLN A 202 -15.72 -0.91 20.26
CA GLN A 202 -15.96 0.53 19.98
C GLN A 202 -14.77 1.39 20.43
N GLU A 203 -14.24 1.15 21.64
CA GLU A 203 -13.05 1.83 22.16
C GLU A 203 -11.83 1.57 21.29
N ALA A 204 -11.60 0.33 20.84
CA ALA A 204 -10.48 -0.04 19.99
C ALA A 204 -10.51 0.69 18.63
N ILE A 205 -11.69 0.78 17.99
CA ILE A 205 -11.89 1.49 16.73
C ILE A 205 -11.68 3.00 16.94
N GLU A 206 -12.26 3.58 17.98
CA GLU A 206 -12.08 5.00 18.28
C GLU A 206 -10.61 5.36 18.51
N ARG A 207 -9.90 4.55 19.30
CA ARG A 207 -8.47 4.72 19.54
C ARG A 207 -7.65 4.67 18.24
N MET A 208 -7.91 3.70 17.37
CA MET A 208 -7.25 3.59 16.07
C MET A 208 -7.53 4.83 15.22
N ASN A 209 -8.80 5.25 15.09
CA ASN A 209 -9.18 6.39 14.28
C ASN A 209 -8.56 7.70 14.77
N ARG A 210 -8.47 7.93 16.08
CA ARG A 210 -7.82 9.11 16.67
C ARG A 210 -6.31 9.12 16.36
N ASN A 211 -5.63 7.98 16.50
CA ASN A 211 -4.21 7.88 16.18
C ASN A 211 -3.95 8.04 14.67
N LEU A 212 -4.86 7.53 13.81
CA LEU A 212 -4.79 7.76 12.37
C LEU A 212 -4.94 9.24 12.04
N ALA A 213 -5.94 9.90 12.60
CA ALA A 213 -6.20 11.31 12.35
C ALA A 213 -4.99 12.20 12.68
N GLN A 214 -4.26 11.93 13.76
CA GLN A 214 -3.04 12.68 14.11
C GLN A 214 -1.95 12.54 13.03
N GLY A 215 -1.70 11.33 12.54
CA GLY A 215 -0.72 11.12 11.49
C GLY A 215 -1.15 11.71 10.14
N LEU A 216 -2.44 11.62 9.81
CA LEU A 216 -2.99 12.21 8.58
C LEU A 216 -2.92 13.74 8.60
N LEU A 217 -3.16 14.37 9.75
CA LEU A 217 -2.94 15.81 9.92
C LEU A 217 -1.46 16.18 9.77
N ASN A 218 -0.53 15.38 10.31
CA ASN A 218 0.90 15.61 10.08
C ASN A 218 1.25 15.52 8.58
N ILE A 219 0.71 14.54 7.85
CA ILE A 219 0.91 14.40 6.41
C ILE A 219 0.34 15.62 5.67
N GLN A 220 -0.87 16.11 6.06
CA GLN A 220 -1.46 17.30 5.48
C GLN A 220 -0.51 18.50 5.56
N TYR A 221 0.05 18.78 6.74
CA TYR A 221 0.92 19.95 6.93
C TYR A 221 2.38 19.75 6.49
N LEU A 222 2.80 18.53 6.16
CA LEU A 222 4.12 18.24 5.60
C LEU A 222 4.14 18.29 4.07
N ILE A 223 3.07 17.84 3.43
CA ILE A 223 3.01 17.62 1.96
C ILE A 223 2.03 18.58 1.31
N ASP A 224 0.97 18.99 2.03
CA ASP A 224 -0.20 19.73 1.50
C ASP A 224 -0.76 19.06 0.24
N PRO A 225 -1.21 17.80 0.34
CA PRO A 225 -1.63 17.03 -0.82
C PRO A 225 -3.05 17.40 -1.27
N ASP A 226 -3.34 17.20 -2.55
CA ASP A 226 -4.69 17.29 -3.11
C ASP A 226 -5.64 16.31 -2.42
N VAL A 227 -5.12 15.11 -2.10
CA VAL A 227 -5.88 14.03 -1.45
C VAL A 227 -4.97 13.11 -0.64
N ILE A 228 -5.51 12.52 0.44
CA ILE A 228 -4.91 11.37 1.13
C ILE A 228 -5.80 10.16 0.89
N SER A 229 -5.32 9.21 0.08
CA SER A 229 -6.01 7.95 -0.19
C SER A 229 -5.67 6.90 0.87
N LEU A 230 -6.69 6.23 1.42
CA LEU A 230 -6.52 5.15 2.40
C LEU A 230 -6.65 3.79 1.71
N GLY A 231 -5.59 3.00 1.77
CA GLY A 231 -5.49 1.65 1.22
C GLY A 231 -5.55 0.55 2.29
N GLY A 232 -5.40 -0.70 1.83
CA GLY A 232 -5.56 -1.89 2.67
C GLY A 232 -7.01 -2.37 2.73
N SER A 233 -7.21 -3.62 3.19
CA SER A 233 -8.55 -4.24 3.20
C SER A 233 -9.58 -3.49 4.05
N ILE A 234 -9.13 -2.81 5.10
CA ILE A 234 -9.99 -2.02 6.00
C ILE A 234 -10.62 -0.81 5.29
N SER A 235 -9.96 -0.24 4.29
CA SER A 235 -10.46 0.93 3.56
C SER A 235 -11.74 0.65 2.75
N GLN A 236 -12.06 -0.62 2.53
CA GLN A 236 -13.31 -1.03 1.89
C GLN A 236 -14.53 -0.95 2.83
N ASN A 237 -14.30 -0.74 4.12
CA ASN A 237 -15.37 -0.51 5.09
C ASN A 237 -15.71 0.99 5.16
N PRO A 238 -16.93 1.40 4.75
CA PRO A 238 -17.33 2.81 4.79
C PRO A 238 -17.36 3.39 6.21
N ASP A 239 -17.64 2.57 7.22
CA ASP A 239 -17.65 3.02 8.63
C ASP A 239 -16.23 3.39 9.08
N PHE A 240 -15.20 2.70 8.58
CA PHE A 240 -13.83 3.06 8.83
C PHE A 240 -13.48 4.43 8.23
N ILE A 241 -13.78 4.66 6.95
CA ILE A 241 -13.51 5.95 6.29
C ILE A 241 -14.24 7.08 7.01
N GLN A 242 -15.52 6.88 7.33
CA GLN A 242 -16.30 7.87 8.07
C GLN A 242 -15.74 8.11 9.48
N GLY A 243 -15.32 7.07 10.18
CA GLY A 243 -14.70 7.16 11.50
C GLY A 243 -13.41 7.99 11.50
N VAL A 244 -12.56 7.78 10.48
CA VAL A 244 -11.34 8.58 10.29
C VAL A 244 -11.66 10.05 10.01
N ARG A 245 -12.61 10.34 9.10
CA ARG A 245 -13.06 11.70 8.82
C ARG A 245 -13.61 12.40 10.07
N SER A 246 -14.42 11.69 10.87
CA SER A 246 -14.96 12.21 12.14
C SER A 246 -13.84 12.49 13.16
N ALA A 247 -12.81 11.64 13.23
CA ALA A 247 -11.66 11.86 14.12
C ALA A 247 -10.80 13.07 13.67
N ILE A 248 -10.65 13.30 12.36
CA ILE A 248 -9.99 14.50 11.83
C ILE A 248 -10.79 15.74 12.18
N ALA A 249 -12.10 15.74 11.91
CA ALA A 249 -12.99 16.86 12.23
C ALA A 249 -12.93 17.22 13.72
N TYR A 250 -12.87 16.22 14.59
CA TYR A 250 -12.72 16.42 16.05
C TYR A 250 -11.50 17.28 16.40
N TYR A 251 -10.36 17.07 15.72
CA TYR A 251 -9.14 17.85 15.96
C TYR A 251 -9.23 19.24 15.32
N VAL A 252 -9.66 19.33 14.07
CA VAL A 252 -9.77 20.60 13.33
C VAL A 252 -10.73 21.57 14.01
N GLU A 253 -11.86 21.10 14.58
CA GLU A 253 -12.83 21.95 15.29
C GLU A 253 -12.33 22.46 16.66
N ARG A 254 -11.36 21.78 17.29
CA ARG A 254 -10.90 22.08 18.64
C ARG A 254 -9.59 22.85 18.72
N TYR A 255 -8.83 22.82 17.66
CA TYR A 255 -7.51 23.43 17.62
C TYR A 255 -7.48 24.45 16.49
N GLU A 256 -7.50 25.74 16.83
CA GLU A 256 -7.53 26.86 15.88
C GLU A 256 -6.33 26.88 14.90
N GLU A 257 -5.24 26.20 15.25
CA GLU A 257 -4.05 26.04 14.42
C GLU A 257 -4.30 25.19 13.17
N TYR A 258 -5.32 24.30 13.20
CA TYR A 258 -5.67 23.48 12.04
C TYR A 258 -6.70 24.22 11.16
N SER A 259 -6.20 24.86 10.12
CA SER A 259 -7.06 25.61 9.17
C SER A 259 -7.56 24.78 7.98
N VAL A 260 -6.94 23.61 7.74
CA VAL A 260 -7.25 22.71 6.61
C VAL A 260 -7.45 21.29 7.12
N ALA A 261 -8.57 20.69 6.76
CA ALA A 261 -8.80 19.26 6.92
C ALA A 261 -8.37 18.54 5.63
N PRO A 262 -7.62 17.43 5.73
CA PRO A 262 -7.27 16.65 4.54
C PRO A 262 -8.52 16.07 3.86
N GLU A 263 -8.52 16.08 2.52
CA GLU A 263 -9.47 15.29 1.74
C GLU A 263 -9.09 13.81 1.86
N ILE A 264 -10.01 12.99 2.37
CA ILE A 264 -9.77 11.56 2.62
C ILE A 264 -10.61 10.73 1.66
N LEU A 265 -9.99 9.88 0.87
CA LEU A 265 -10.66 8.91 0.00
C LEU A 265 -10.23 7.48 0.31
N ALA A 266 -11.05 6.50 -0.06
CA ALA A 266 -10.60 5.11 -0.13
C ALA A 266 -9.89 4.87 -1.46
N CYS A 267 -8.82 4.06 -1.47
CA CYS A 267 -8.12 3.70 -2.72
C CYS A 267 -9.07 3.04 -3.72
N THR A 268 -8.93 3.42 -4.99
CA THR A 268 -9.85 3.13 -6.09
C THR A 268 -9.85 1.65 -6.46
N TYR A 269 -8.67 1.07 -6.70
CA TYR A 269 -8.54 -0.28 -7.28
C TYR A 269 -8.56 -1.42 -6.26
N LYS A 270 -8.68 -1.10 -4.96
CA LYS A 270 -8.85 -2.10 -3.89
C LYS A 270 -7.79 -3.21 -3.94
N GLY A 271 -8.24 -4.46 -4.06
CA GLY A 271 -7.36 -5.63 -4.11
C GLY A 271 -6.49 -5.74 -5.36
N GLU A 272 -6.72 -4.93 -6.40
CA GLU A 272 -5.98 -4.94 -7.65
C GLU A 272 -5.00 -3.75 -7.77
N ALA A 273 -4.97 -2.86 -6.77
CA ALA A 273 -4.17 -1.63 -6.80
C ALA A 273 -2.70 -1.88 -7.14
N ASN A 274 -2.11 -2.96 -6.61
CA ASN A 274 -0.72 -3.31 -6.85
C ASN A 274 -0.42 -3.61 -8.33
N LEU A 275 -1.34 -4.29 -9.04
CA LEU A 275 -1.18 -4.56 -10.48
C LEU A 275 -1.24 -3.27 -11.29
N TYR A 276 -2.20 -2.40 -10.99
CA TYR A 276 -2.34 -1.11 -11.66
C TYR A 276 -1.14 -0.19 -11.37
N GLY A 277 -0.67 -0.17 -10.11
CA GLY A 277 0.50 0.63 -9.75
C GLY A 277 1.80 0.12 -10.38
N ALA A 278 1.98 -1.19 -10.49
CA ALA A 278 3.11 -1.77 -11.21
C ALA A 278 3.08 -1.35 -12.69
N LEU A 279 1.90 -1.35 -13.34
CA LEU A 279 1.73 -0.83 -14.69
C LEU A 279 2.15 0.63 -14.80
N VAL A 280 1.66 1.49 -13.90
CA VAL A 280 2.01 2.92 -13.90
C VAL A 280 3.51 3.13 -13.70
N ASN A 281 4.13 2.39 -12.77
CA ASN A 281 5.57 2.42 -12.58
C ASN A 281 6.31 2.10 -13.89
N TRP A 282 5.94 0.99 -14.54
CA TRP A 282 6.55 0.59 -15.80
C TRP A 282 6.39 1.66 -16.89
N LEU A 283 5.19 2.24 -17.04
CA LEU A 283 4.92 3.30 -18.02
C LEU A 283 5.74 4.57 -17.75
N GLN A 284 5.92 4.95 -16.48
CA GLN A 284 6.76 6.10 -16.11
C GLN A 284 8.23 5.86 -16.42
N GLU A 285 8.76 4.68 -16.09
CA GLU A 285 10.16 4.32 -16.34
C GLU A 285 10.49 4.24 -17.84
N GLU A 286 9.56 3.78 -18.67
CA GLU A 286 9.71 3.71 -20.12
C GLU A 286 9.34 5.04 -20.83
N GLY A 287 9.03 6.10 -20.09
CA GLY A 287 8.63 7.40 -20.67
C GLY A 287 7.34 7.33 -21.50
N GLN A 288 6.46 6.40 -21.18
CA GLN A 288 5.18 6.19 -21.87
C GLN A 288 3.97 6.65 -21.06
N TRP A 289 4.19 7.20 -19.86
CA TRP A 289 3.14 7.74 -19.02
C TRP A 289 2.66 9.09 -19.61
N PRO A 290 1.34 9.27 -19.88
CA PRO A 290 0.83 10.44 -20.60
C PRO A 290 1.02 11.78 -19.90
N HIS A 291 1.29 11.76 -18.59
CA HIS A 291 1.38 12.94 -17.73
C HIS A 291 2.79 13.14 -17.16
N SER A 292 3.82 12.55 -17.76
CA SER A 292 5.24 12.66 -17.33
C SER A 292 5.94 13.88 -17.92
#